data_e1acfed131ef6ebfc1c8113d8cc58421
#
_entry.id   e1acfed131ef6ebfc1c8113d8cc58421
#
_cell.length_a   1.000
_cell.length_b   1.000
_cell.length_c   1.000
_cell.angle_alpha   90.00
_cell.angle_beta   90.00
_cell.angle_gamma   90.00
#
_symmetry.space_group_name_H-M   'P 1'
#
loop_
_entity.id
_entity.type
_entity.pdbx_description
1 polymer ?
#
loop_
_entity_poly.entity_id
_entity_poly.type
_entity_poly.pdbx_seq_one_letter_code
_entity_poly.pdbx_strand_id
1 'polypeptide(L)'
;MLGKEGVLALLCDSTNVERTGYTPSEQVVAEGMDRQFKNCNERIIVTTFASNMHRIQAVLQTAHRYGRKVAVTGRSMENMLKVATELNYLKAPANTIVDIGVAKSLPKDKVVIVSTGSQGENMSALYRMAFSTHKHVEIQPGDRIIISASAIPGNEKAISKIINELYRKGAEVIYEKSEGLHVSGHCLLYTSPSPRDGL
;
A
#
# COMPACT_ATOMS: atom_id res chain seq x y z
N MET A 1 7.41 11.12 -31.29
CA MET A 1 6.65 11.80 -32.34
C MET A 1 6.48 13.28 -32.00
N LEU A 2 5.90 13.66 -30.87
CA LEU A 2 5.69 15.07 -30.47
C LEU A 2 6.96 15.92 -30.45
N GLY A 3 8.11 15.35 -30.05
CA GLY A 3 9.38 16.07 -30.06
C GLY A 3 9.88 16.51 -31.44
N LYS A 4 9.41 15.87 -32.53
CA LYS A 4 9.72 16.27 -33.90
C LYS A 4 8.85 17.43 -34.40
N GLU A 5 7.65 17.55 -33.85
CA GLU A 5 6.69 18.62 -34.16
C GLU A 5 6.95 19.87 -33.31
N GLY A 6 7.73 19.74 -32.25
CA GLY A 6 7.95 20.76 -31.24
C GLY A 6 6.77 20.93 -30.30
N VAL A 7 7.02 21.36 -29.07
CA VAL A 7 5.99 21.67 -28.08
C VAL A 7 6.28 23.07 -27.49
N LEU A 8 5.22 23.84 -27.28
CA LEU A 8 5.34 25.18 -26.72
C LEU A 8 5.77 25.14 -25.24
N ALA A 9 5.24 24.17 -24.49
CA ALA A 9 5.54 23.97 -23.09
C ALA A 9 5.38 22.49 -22.70
N LEU A 10 6.21 22.00 -21.79
CA LEU A 10 6.12 20.69 -21.18
C LEU A 10 5.80 20.86 -19.69
N LEU A 11 4.62 20.38 -19.27
CA LEU A 11 4.26 20.29 -17.86
C LEU A 11 4.42 18.85 -17.44
N CYS A 12 5.43 18.56 -16.64
CA CYS A 12 5.71 17.20 -16.16
C CYS A 12 5.79 17.15 -14.63
N ASP A 13 5.64 15.94 -14.10
CA ASP A 13 5.85 15.68 -12.68
C ASP A 13 7.31 15.97 -12.30
N SER A 14 7.50 16.81 -11.31
CA SER A 14 8.80 17.20 -10.76
C SER A 14 8.87 17.05 -9.23
N THR A 15 7.98 16.28 -8.63
CA THR A 15 7.81 16.14 -7.17
C THR A 15 9.11 15.77 -6.44
N ASN A 16 9.93 14.92 -7.02
CA ASN A 16 11.20 14.45 -6.44
C ASN A 16 12.43 14.87 -7.26
N VAL A 17 12.33 15.84 -8.16
CA VAL A 17 13.41 16.21 -9.08
C VAL A 17 14.68 16.68 -8.39
N GLU A 18 14.58 17.24 -7.17
CA GLU A 18 15.75 17.70 -6.39
C GLU A 18 16.46 16.54 -5.66
N ARG A 19 15.87 15.34 -5.64
CA ARG A 19 16.46 14.17 -4.98
C ARG A 19 17.35 13.43 -5.96
N THR A 20 18.62 13.25 -5.61
CA THR A 20 19.57 12.47 -6.41
C THR A 20 19.21 10.98 -6.42
N GLY A 21 19.52 10.30 -7.52
CA GLY A 21 19.34 8.86 -7.68
C GLY A 21 18.25 8.47 -8.68
N TYR A 22 17.93 7.20 -8.68
CA TYR A 22 16.91 6.58 -9.54
C TYR A 22 15.76 6.07 -8.68
N THR A 23 14.55 6.14 -9.22
CA THR A 23 13.37 5.53 -8.56
C THR A 23 13.49 4.01 -8.66
N PRO A 24 13.47 3.28 -7.52
CA PRO A 24 13.48 1.83 -7.52
C PRO A 24 12.20 1.25 -8.15
N SER A 25 12.31 0.01 -8.65
CA SER A 25 11.17 -0.75 -9.17
C SER A 25 10.22 -1.18 -8.04
N GLU A 26 8.93 -1.34 -8.34
CA GLU A 26 7.93 -1.97 -7.46
C GLU A 26 8.30 -3.43 -7.09
N GLN A 27 9.22 -4.06 -7.79
CA GLN A 27 9.75 -5.39 -7.42
C GLN A 27 10.40 -5.37 -6.03
N VAL A 28 11.07 -4.29 -5.65
CA VAL A 28 11.64 -4.11 -4.30
C VAL A 28 10.55 -4.22 -3.23
N VAL A 29 9.36 -3.67 -3.52
CA VAL A 29 8.22 -3.74 -2.60
C VAL A 29 7.66 -5.15 -2.52
N ALA A 30 7.59 -5.87 -3.64
CA ALA A 30 7.15 -7.26 -3.63
C ALA A 30 8.09 -8.15 -2.80
N GLU A 31 9.39 -7.95 -2.88
CA GLU A 31 10.39 -8.63 -2.04
C GLU A 31 10.28 -8.23 -0.56
N GLY A 32 10.07 -6.95 -0.28
CA GLY A 32 9.80 -6.45 1.08
C GLY A 32 8.55 -7.09 1.68
N MET A 33 7.46 -7.14 0.92
CA MET A 33 6.23 -7.83 1.35
C MET A 33 6.48 -9.32 1.63
N ASP A 34 7.20 -10.01 0.75
CA ASP A 34 7.51 -11.42 0.93
C ASP A 34 8.24 -11.69 2.26
N ARG A 35 9.25 -10.86 2.60
CA ARG A 35 9.94 -10.95 3.89
C ARG A 35 9.01 -10.79 5.07
N GLN A 36 8.05 -9.85 4.99
CA GLN A 36 7.09 -9.60 6.07
C GLN A 36 6.06 -10.73 6.22
N PHE A 37 5.68 -11.38 5.14
CA PHE A 37 4.74 -12.50 5.18
C PHE A 37 5.37 -13.80 5.66
N LYS A 38 6.62 -14.06 5.25
CA LYS A 38 7.34 -15.30 5.55
C LYS A 38 7.45 -15.61 7.05
N ASN A 39 7.65 -14.60 7.87
CA ASN A 39 7.92 -14.74 9.30
C ASN A 39 6.76 -14.24 10.17
N CYS A 40 5.52 -14.29 9.66
CA CYS A 40 4.36 -13.82 10.40
C CYS A 40 3.33 -14.94 10.56
N ASN A 41 3.08 -15.34 11.81
CA ASN A 41 2.02 -16.29 12.16
C ASN A 41 0.73 -15.59 12.63
N GLU A 42 0.71 -14.26 12.61
CA GLU A 42 -0.42 -13.44 13.00
C GLU A 42 -1.15 -12.88 11.77
N ARG A 43 -2.25 -12.21 12.00
CA ARG A 43 -2.99 -11.48 10.96
C ARG A 43 -2.16 -10.32 10.43
N ILE A 44 -2.14 -10.17 9.11
CA ILE A 44 -1.45 -9.07 8.44
C ILE A 44 -2.49 -8.06 7.96
N ILE A 45 -2.26 -6.78 8.24
CA ILE A 45 -3.07 -5.67 7.72
C ILE A 45 -2.14 -4.79 6.89
N VAL A 46 -2.41 -4.67 5.59
CA VAL A 46 -1.63 -3.83 4.68
C VAL A 46 -2.45 -2.60 4.33
N THR A 47 -1.87 -1.43 4.55
CA THR A 47 -2.49 -0.17 4.11
C THR A 47 -1.66 0.50 3.03
N THR A 48 -2.33 0.93 1.98
CA THR A 48 -1.72 1.59 0.82
C THR A 48 -2.71 2.52 0.14
N PHE A 49 -2.26 3.28 -0.85
CA PHE A 49 -3.14 4.05 -1.71
C PHE A 49 -4.05 3.13 -2.53
N ALA A 50 -5.33 3.45 -2.57
CA ALA A 50 -6.31 2.67 -3.34
C ALA A 50 -6.01 2.65 -4.85
N SER A 51 -5.34 3.66 -5.36
CA SER A 51 -4.92 3.78 -6.77
C SER A 51 -3.68 2.96 -7.14
N ASN A 52 -2.92 2.46 -6.17
CA ASN A 52 -1.71 1.69 -6.45
C ASN A 52 -2.01 0.22 -6.72
N MET A 53 -2.47 -0.07 -7.95
CA MET A 53 -2.85 -1.42 -8.36
C MET A 53 -1.69 -2.42 -8.36
N HIS A 54 -0.48 -1.98 -8.68
CA HIS A 54 0.70 -2.85 -8.65
C HIS A 54 0.99 -3.36 -7.24
N ARG A 55 0.83 -2.49 -6.24
CA ARG A 55 1.00 -2.85 -4.82
C ARG A 55 -0.08 -3.81 -4.34
N ILE A 56 -1.33 -3.55 -4.70
CA ILE A 56 -2.44 -4.45 -4.41
C ILE A 56 -2.22 -5.81 -5.06
N GLN A 57 -1.78 -5.84 -6.32
CA GLN A 57 -1.44 -7.08 -7.03
C GLN A 57 -0.32 -7.85 -6.32
N ALA A 58 0.73 -7.16 -5.87
CA ALA A 58 1.83 -7.79 -5.11
C ALA A 58 1.33 -8.41 -3.80
N VAL A 59 0.46 -7.71 -3.06
CA VAL A 59 -0.14 -8.24 -1.82
C VAL A 59 -0.97 -9.49 -2.10
N LEU A 60 -1.81 -9.49 -3.15
CA LEU A 60 -2.65 -10.63 -3.51
C LEU A 60 -1.81 -11.86 -3.89
N GLN A 61 -0.76 -11.65 -4.69
CA GLN A 61 0.15 -12.73 -5.10
C GLN A 61 0.92 -13.30 -3.90
N THR A 62 1.43 -12.43 -3.04
CA THR A 62 2.16 -12.86 -1.84
C THR A 62 1.23 -13.59 -0.87
N ALA A 63 0.03 -13.07 -0.60
CA ALA A 63 -0.95 -13.73 0.23
C ALA A 63 -1.30 -15.14 -0.30
N HIS A 64 -1.53 -15.27 -1.60
CA HIS A 64 -1.79 -16.55 -2.23
C HIS A 64 -0.64 -17.54 -2.05
N ARG A 65 0.61 -17.10 -2.23
CA ARG A 65 1.82 -17.92 -2.05
C ARG A 65 1.93 -18.49 -0.63
N TYR A 66 1.54 -17.71 0.37
CA TYR A 66 1.53 -18.12 1.78
C TYR A 66 0.20 -18.76 2.23
N GLY A 67 -0.71 -19.09 1.29
CA GLY A 67 -1.98 -19.74 1.61
C GLY A 67 -2.92 -18.89 2.46
N ARG A 68 -2.80 -17.55 2.35
CA ARG A 68 -3.63 -16.58 3.08
C ARG A 68 -4.78 -16.08 2.21
N LYS A 69 -5.90 -15.78 2.84
CA LYS A 69 -7.06 -15.12 2.24
C LYS A 69 -6.96 -13.61 2.44
N VAL A 70 -7.39 -12.85 1.44
CA VAL A 70 -7.34 -11.39 1.47
C VAL A 70 -8.76 -10.84 1.54
N ALA A 71 -9.03 -10.06 2.58
CA ALA A 71 -10.21 -9.22 2.66
C ALA A 71 -9.84 -7.77 2.39
N VAL A 72 -10.74 -7.03 1.75
CA VAL A 72 -10.53 -5.62 1.43
C VAL A 72 -11.51 -4.78 2.23
N THR A 73 -11.06 -3.64 2.72
CA THR A 73 -11.92 -2.69 3.43
C THR A 73 -11.54 -1.24 3.17
N GLY A 74 -12.54 -0.42 3.10
CA GLY A 74 -12.46 0.99 2.75
C GLY A 74 -13.09 1.25 1.38
N ARG A 75 -14.10 2.13 1.35
CA ARG A 75 -14.94 2.38 0.17
C ARG A 75 -14.15 2.61 -1.13
N SER A 76 -13.12 3.45 -1.09
CA SER A 76 -12.30 3.73 -2.26
C SER A 76 -11.49 2.51 -2.70
N MET A 77 -11.00 1.70 -1.77
CA MET A 77 -10.24 0.48 -2.05
C MET A 77 -11.16 -0.58 -2.70
N GLU A 78 -12.34 -0.79 -2.14
CA GLU A 78 -13.34 -1.74 -2.65
C GLU A 78 -13.80 -1.36 -4.07
N ASN A 79 -14.10 -0.07 -4.30
CA ASN A 79 -14.48 0.42 -5.62
C ASN A 79 -13.36 0.24 -6.65
N MET A 80 -12.13 0.60 -6.28
CA MET A 80 -10.98 0.49 -7.17
C MET A 80 -10.66 -0.97 -7.50
N LEU A 81 -10.73 -1.86 -6.51
CA LEU A 81 -10.55 -3.29 -6.71
C LEU A 81 -11.57 -3.85 -7.72
N LYS A 82 -12.84 -3.48 -7.57
CA LYS A 82 -13.92 -3.89 -8.48
C LYS A 82 -13.61 -3.44 -9.91
N VAL A 83 -13.38 -2.15 -10.13
CA VAL A 83 -13.09 -1.58 -11.46
C VAL A 83 -11.84 -2.20 -12.08
N ALA A 84 -10.75 -2.35 -11.30
CA ALA A 84 -9.50 -2.92 -11.79
C ALA A 84 -9.66 -4.40 -12.19
N THR A 85 -10.51 -5.14 -11.48
CA THR A 85 -10.82 -6.54 -11.82
C THR A 85 -11.68 -6.62 -13.09
N GLU A 86 -12.72 -5.80 -13.21
CA GLU A 86 -13.58 -5.73 -14.40
C GLU A 86 -12.79 -5.36 -15.67
N LEU A 87 -11.81 -4.48 -15.54
CA LEU A 87 -10.93 -4.05 -16.64
C LEU A 87 -9.73 -4.99 -16.87
N ASN A 88 -9.62 -6.11 -16.13
CA ASN A 88 -8.48 -7.04 -16.19
C ASN A 88 -7.11 -6.42 -15.86
N TYR A 89 -7.04 -5.28 -15.18
CA TYR A 89 -5.80 -4.70 -14.66
C TYR A 89 -5.32 -5.43 -13.41
N LEU A 90 -6.23 -6.01 -12.65
CA LEU A 90 -5.91 -6.79 -11.46
C LEU A 90 -6.30 -8.25 -11.68
N LYS A 91 -5.35 -9.16 -11.44
CA LYS A 91 -5.53 -10.60 -11.56
C LYS A 91 -5.37 -11.24 -10.20
N ALA A 92 -6.48 -11.38 -9.48
CA ALA A 92 -6.47 -12.11 -8.23
C ALA A 92 -6.37 -13.62 -8.48
N PRO A 93 -5.42 -14.34 -7.85
CA PRO A 93 -5.43 -15.79 -7.89
C PRO A 93 -6.76 -16.35 -7.36
N ALA A 94 -7.20 -17.48 -7.92
CA ALA A 94 -8.49 -18.06 -7.56
C ALA A 94 -8.64 -18.24 -6.05
N ASN A 95 -9.82 -17.95 -5.55
CA ASN A 95 -10.18 -18.10 -4.12
C ASN A 95 -9.27 -17.32 -3.15
N THR A 96 -8.54 -16.31 -3.59
CA THR A 96 -7.68 -15.48 -2.71
C THR A 96 -8.48 -14.39 -2.01
N ILE A 97 -9.37 -13.70 -2.73
CA ILE A 97 -10.20 -12.62 -2.16
C ILE A 97 -11.44 -13.24 -1.50
N VAL A 98 -11.74 -12.80 -0.30
CA VAL A 98 -12.91 -13.21 0.48
C VAL A 98 -13.61 -11.99 1.09
N ASP A 99 -14.88 -12.15 1.44
CA ASP A 99 -15.61 -11.14 2.21
C ASP A 99 -14.99 -10.93 3.60
N ILE A 100 -15.09 -9.69 4.11
CA ILE A 100 -14.54 -9.34 5.43
C ILE A 100 -15.20 -10.13 6.56
N GLY A 101 -16.45 -10.53 6.41
CA GLY A 101 -17.16 -11.40 7.35
C GLY A 101 -16.58 -12.80 7.37
N VAL A 102 -16.22 -13.35 6.21
CA VAL A 102 -15.53 -14.65 6.09
C VAL A 102 -14.14 -14.59 6.72
N ALA A 103 -13.40 -13.51 6.46
CA ALA A 103 -12.05 -13.33 7.00
C ALA A 103 -12.03 -13.38 8.55
N LYS A 104 -13.09 -12.93 9.22
CA LYS A 104 -13.19 -12.97 10.68
C LYS A 104 -13.22 -14.38 11.27
N SER A 105 -13.71 -15.37 10.53
CA SER A 105 -13.83 -16.76 10.98
C SER A 105 -12.58 -17.60 10.71
N LEU A 106 -11.62 -17.04 9.97
CA LEU A 106 -10.38 -17.73 9.63
C LEU A 106 -9.32 -17.57 10.73
N PRO A 107 -8.40 -18.54 10.86
CA PRO A 107 -7.23 -18.40 11.73
C PRO A 107 -6.40 -17.17 11.33
N LYS A 108 -5.78 -16.49 12.31
CA LYS A 108 -5.02 -15.25 12.09
C LYS A 108 -3.92 -15.39 11.04
N ASP A 109 -3.20 -16.52 11.06
CA ASP A 109 -2.15 -16.84 10.09
C ASP A 109 -2.66 -17.07 8.67
N LYS A 110 -3.97 -17.10 8.47
CA LYS A 110 -4.64 -17.27 7.17
C LYS A 110 -5.30 -15.99 6.65
N VAL A 111 -5.14 -14.86 7.34
CA VAL A 111 -5.84 -13.62 7.01
C VAL A 111 -4.87 -12.50 6.66
N VAL A 112 -5.16 -11.83 5.56
CA VAL A 112 -4.62 -10.52 5.19
C VAL A 112 -5.78 -9.55 4.99
N ILE A 113 -5.67 -8.35 5.52
CA ILE A 113 -6.64 -7.27 5.28
C ILE A 113 -5.94 -6.17 4.52
N VAL A 114 -6.47 -5.79 3.36
CA VAL A 114 -6.01 -4.61 2.60
C VAL A 114 -6.94 -3.44 2.89
N SER A 115 -6.37 -2.31 3.28
CA SER A 115 -7.14 -1.16 3.75
C SER A 115 -6.64 0.17 3.20
N THR A 116 -7.48 1.19 3.31
CA THR A 116 -7.12 2.61 3.15
C THR A 116 -6.60 3.20 4.45
N GLY A 117 -5.97 4.38 4.38
CA GLY A 117 -5.55 5.13 5.56
C GLY A 117 -4.03 5.25 5.72
N SER A 118 -3.28 5.03 4.63
CA SER A 118 -1.81 5.11 4.64
C SER A 118 -1.25 6.50 4.90
N GLN A 119 -2.09 7.54 4.80
CA GLN A 119 -1.71 8.94 5.06
C GLN A 119 -2.29 9.49 6.38
N GLY A 120 -2.87 8.62 7.19
CA GLY A 120 -3.46 9.05 8.45
C GLY A 120 -4.79 9.78 8.32
N GLU A 121 -5.47 9.61 7.18
CA GLU A 121 -6.71 10.32 6.87
C GLU A 121 -7.79 9.97 7.88
N ASN A 122 -8.43 10.99 8.43
CA ASN A 122 -9.57 10.83 9.31
C ASN A 122 -10.67 10.00 8.62
N MET A 123 -11.30 9.12 9.38
CA MET A 123 -12.38 8.22 8.91
C MET A 123 -11.96 7.17 7.87
N SER A 124 -10.67 7.07 7.52
CA SER A 124 -10.15 5.95 6.73
C SER A 124 -10.34 4.60 7.44
N ALA A 125 -10.17 3.49 6.73
CA ALA A 125 -10.34 2.17 7.34
C ALA A 125 -9.30 1.94 8.46
N LEU A 126 -8.02 2.24 8.23
CA LEU A 126 -6.97 2.09 9.24
C LEU A 126 -7.21 3.01 10.45
N TYR A 127 -7.60 4.28 10.24
CA TYR A 127 -7.95 5.20 11.32
C TYR A 127 -9.04 4.58 12.21
N ARG A 128 -10.14 4.11 11.60
CA ARG A 128 -11.24 3.51 12.35
C ARG A 128 -10.84 2.24 13.09
N MET A 129 -9.93 1.43 12.54
CA MET A 129 -9.37 0.26 13.24
C MET A 129 -8.54 0.69 14.45
N ALA A 130 -7.65 1.67 14.27
CA ALA A 130 -6.79 2.18 15.33
C ALA A 130 -7.60 2.74 16.51
N PHE A 131 -8.70 3.44 16.22
CA PHE A 131 -9.57 4.05 17.24
C PHE A 131 -10.81 3.21 17.61
N SER A 132 -10.84 1.91 17.29
CA SER A 132 -11.91 0.95 17.63
C SER A 132 -13.30 1.37 17.14
N THR A 133 -13.39 2.11 16.02
CA THR A 133 -14.65 2.54 15.40
C THR A 133 -14.94 1.83 14.08
N HIS A 134 -14.09 0.87 13.69
CA HIS A 134 -14.30 0.09 12.48
C HIS A 134 -15.34 -1.00 12.72
N LYS A 135 -16.35 -1.09 11.82
CA LYS A 135 -17.50 -1.99 11.98
C LYS A 135 -17.14 -3.48 12.02
N HIS A 136 -16.10 -3.88 11.30
CA HIS A 136 -15.81 -5.29 11.06
C HIS A 136 -14.44 -5.75 11.60
N VAL A 137 -13.51 -4.85 11.81
CA VAL A 137 -12.14 -5.21 12.20
C VAL A 137 -11.76 -4.48 13.47
N GLU A 138 -11.33 -5.23 14.45
CA GLU A 138 -10.71 -4.76 15.68
C GLU A 138 -9.24 -5.18 15.67
N ILE A 139 -8.34 -4.25 16.00
CA ILE A 139 -6.90 -4.52 16.14
C ILE A 139 -6.68 -5.35 17.39
N GLN A 140 -5.92 -6.40 17.25
CA GLN A 140 -5.57 -7.32 18.33
C GLN A 140 -4.06 -7.32 18.57
N PRO A 141 -3.64 -7.66 19.79
CA PRO A 141 -2.22 -7.87 20.06
C PRO A 141 -1.61 -8.90 19.11
N GLY A 142 -0.42 -8.57 18.60
CA GLY A 142 0.30 -9.38 17.62
C GLY A 142 -0.06 -9.12 16.17
N ASP A 143 -1.17 -8.42 15.85
CA ASP A 143 -1.47 -8.05 14.46
C ASP A 143 -0.29 -7.32 13.84
N ARG A 144 0.14 -7.73 12.65
CA ARG A 144 1.18 -7.04 11.88
C ARG A 144 0.55 -6.03 10.93
N ILE A 145 0.86 -4.75 11.14
CA ILE A 145 0.34 -3.64 10.34
C ILE A 145 1.45 -3.13 9.44
N ILE A 146 1.29 -3.27 8.13
CA ILE A 146 2.24 -2.80 7.11
C ILE A 146 1.68 -1.51 6.50
N ILE A 147 2.34 -0.38 6.73
CA ILE A 147 1.99 0.90 6.11
C ILE A 147 2.88 1.07 4.87
N SER A 148 2.36 0.66 3.72
CA SER A 148 3.07 0.64 2.45
C SER A 148 2.90 1.97 1.69
N ALA A 149 3.33 3.06 2.33
CA ALA A 149 3.32 4.42 1.80
C ALA A 149 4.34 5.27 2.54
N SER A 150 4.89 6.28 1.88
CA SER A 150 5.63 7.36 2.57
C SER A 150 4.68 8.49 2.93
N ALA A 151 4.95 9.19 4.02
CA ALA A 151 4.18 10.37 4.37
C ALA A 151 4.26 11.42 3.25
N ILE A 152 3.12 11.94 2.85
CA ILE A 152 3.04 13.20 2.10
C ILE A 152 3.37 14.31 3.09
N PRO A 153 4.21 15.31 2.71
CA PRO A 153 4.55 16.43 3.59
C PRO A 153 3.30 17.05 4.23
N GLY A 154 3.30 17.15 5.56
CA GLY A 154 2.19 17.63 6.35
C GLY A 154 1.31 16.53 7.00
N ASN A 155 1.42 15.29 6.56
CA ASN A 155 0.64 14.17 7.12
C ASN A 155 1.37 13.40 8.24
N GLU A 156 2.61 13.77 8.57
CA GLU A 156 3.47 13.02 9.50
C GLU A 156 2.83 12.88 10.89
N LYS A 157 2.23 13.97 11.38
CA LYS A 157 1.53 13.97 12.69
C LYS A 157 0.32 13.05 12.71
N ALA A 158 -0.45 13.02 11.63
CA ALA A 158 -1.64 12.18 11.51
C ALA A 158 -1.25 10.69 11.47
N ILE A 159 -0.22 10.35 10.69
CA ILE A 159 0.32 8.99 10.60
C ILE A 159 0.88 8.55 11.96
N SER A 160 1.72 9.39 12.60
CA SER A 160 2.31 9.09 13.90
C SER A 160 1.23 8.86 14.97
N LYS A 161 0.13 9.62 14.94
CA LYS A 161 -1.00 9.43 15.84
C LYS A 161 -1.62 8.03 15.67
N ILE A 162 -1.83 7.59 14.44
CA ILE A 162 -2.38 6.26 14.17
C ILE A 162 -1.39 5.17 14.63
N ILE A 163 -0.11 5.30 14.29
CA ILE A 163 0.94 4.35 14.68
C ILE A 163 0.97 4.19 16.21
N ASN A 164 0.92 5.28 16.96
CA ASN A 164 0.89 5.24 18.42
C ASN A 164 -0.33 4.49 18.96
N GLU A 165 -1.51 4.68 18.37
CA GLU A 165 -2.71 3.94 18.78
C GLU A 165 -2.61 2.44 18.45
N LEU A 166 -2.02 2.09 17.31
CA LEU A 166 -1.78 0.69 16.93
C LEU A 166 -0.81 0.01 17.92
N TYR A 167 0.29 0.69 18.30
CA TYR A 167 1.20 0.17 19.33
C TYR A 167 0.53 0.01 20.69
N ARG A 168 -0.34 0.95 21.11
CA ARG A 168 -1.11 0.81 22.34
C ARG A 168 -2.02 -0.41 22.36
N LYS A 169 -2.44 -0.87 21.19
CA LYS A 169 -3.23 -2.11 21.03
C LYS A 169 -2.37 -3.38 20.94
N GLY A 170 -1.05 -3.25 21.05
CA GLY A 170 -0.12 -4.37 20.96
C GLY A 170 0.14 -4.85 19.54
N ALA A 171 -0.17 -4.07 18.51
CA ALA A 171 0.16 -4.40 17.15
C ALA A 171 1.65 -4.17 16.85
N GLU A 172 2.21 -4.97 15.96
CA GLU A 172 3.52 -4.73 15.34
C GLU A 172 3.34 -3.85 14.10
N VAL A 173 3.93 -2.66 14.08
CA VAL A 173 3.77 -1.72 12.98
C VAL A 173 5.06 -1.62 12.18
N ILE A 174 4.98 -1.91 10.89
CA ILE A 174 6.08 -1.83 9.92
C ILE A 174 5.82 -0.63 9.01
N TYR A 175 6.63 0.42 9.17
CA TYR A 175 6.49 1.68 8.43
C TYR A 175 7.81 2.24 7.89
N GLU A 176 8.93 1.58 8.12
CA GLU A 176 10.25 2.11 7.79
C GLU A 176 10.59 1.98 6.31
N LYS A 177 11.29 3.00 5.77
CA LYS A 177 11.82 2.98 4.39
C LYS A 177 12.83 1.87 4.18
N SER A 178 13.60 1.52 5.20
CA SER A 178 14.61 0.45 5.20
C SER A 178 14.04 -0.92 4.86
N GLU A 179 12.75 -1.14 5.15
CA GLU A 179 12.08 -2.41 4.89
C GLU A 179 11.72 -2.65 3.41
N GLY A 180 11.92 -1.64 2.54
CA GLY A 180 11.61 -1.76 1.12
C GLY A 180 10.11 -1.94 0.83
N LEU A 181 9.24 -1.42 1.68
CA LEU A 181 7.78 -1.58 1.57
C LEU A 181 7.11 -0.47 0.79
N HIS A 182 7.86 0.52 0.34
CA HIS A 182 7.37 1.61 -0.47
C HIS A 182 8.44 2.12 -1.43
N VAL A 183 8.04 2.34 -2.67
CA VAL A 183 8.76 3.13 -3.65
C VAL A 183 7.85 4.26 -4.14
N SER A 184 8.46 5.41 -4.46
CA SER A 184 7.71 6.53 -5.01
C SER A 184 7.35 6.24 -6.46
N GLY A 185 6.15 6.64 -6.89
CA GLY A 185 5.79 6.68 -8.32
C GLY A 185 6.40 7.86 -9.06
N HIS A 186 6.97 8.83 -8.33
CA HIS A 186 7.58 10.03 -8.91
C HIS A 186 9.04 9.81 -9.26
N CYS A 187 9.47 10.34 -10.41
CA CYS A 187 10.86 10.28 -10.85
C CYS A 187 11.79 11.06 -9.90
N LEU A 188 12.97 10.50 -9.68
CA LEU A 188 14.09 11.20 -9.06
C LEU A 188 14.90 11.97 -10.13
N LEU A 189 15.91 12.73 -9.69
CA LEU A 189 16.71 13.61 -10.55
C LEU A 189 17.19 12.94 -11.84
N TYR A 190 17.72 11.73 -11.77
CA TYR A 190 18.33 11.05 -12.92
C TYR A 190 17.33 10.36 -13.86
N THR A 191 16.08 10.30 -13.50
CA THR A 191 15.00 9.73 -14.34
C THR A 191 13.98 10.77 -14.76
N SER A 192 14.10 12.02 -14.27
CA SER A 192 13.22 13.12 -14.65
C SER A 192 13.59 13.63 -16.05
N PRO A 193 12.63 13.84 -16.95
CA PRO A 193 12.89 14.42 -18.24
C PRO A 193 13.56 15.81 -18.12
N SER A 194 14.62 16.04 -18.86
CA SER A 194 15.32 17.31 -18.88
C SER A 194 15.48 17.80 -20.32
N PRO A 195 15.37 19.13 -20.59
CA PRO A 195 15.68 19.68 -21.90
C PRO A 195 17.14 19.43 -22.34
N ARG A 196 18.01 19.05 -21.40
CA ARG A 196 19.42 18.74 -21.66
C ARG A 196 19.67 17.29 -22.08
N ASP A 197 18.68 16.39 -21.88
CA ASP A 197 18.83 14.96 -22.15
C ASP A 197 18.75 14.60 -23.64
N GLY A 198 18.56 15.57 -24.51
CA GLY A 198 18.45 15.42 -25.97
C GLY A 198 19.45 16.22 -26.78
N LEU A 199 20.53 16.72 -26.17
CA LEU A 199 21.58 17.45 -26.84
C LEU A 199 22.84 16.59 -26.97
#